data_b0fdc6af453107f42aaaef3ac8595a0c
#
_entry.id   b0fdc6af453107f42aaaef3ac8595a0c
#
_cell.length_a   1.000
_cell.length_b   1.000
_cell.length_c   1.000
_cell.angle_alpha   90.00
_cell.angle_beta   90.00
_cell.angle_gamma   90.00
#
_symmetry.space_group_name_H-M   'P 1'
#
loop_
_entity.id
_entity.type
_entity.pdbx_description
1 polymer ?
#
loop_
_entity_poly.entity_id
_entity_poly.type
_entity_poly.pdbx_seq_one_letter_code
_entity_poly.pdbx_strand_id
1 'polypeptide(L)'
;MSTFDDNDIKLKPFYMWAGGKTRLLKYYRPIINTIMRKHNHIMEYVEPFFGGGALYADMWNLYNNDLLYAVNDVNTELMELLAVVKSDKVNDFMSACKQYADEMLALDGKENRKTWYYDFRKRYWMQHDSMVSWER
;
A
#
# COMPACT_ATOMS: atom_id res chain seq x y z
N MET A 1 14.09 23.18 -12.88
CA MET A 1 13.41 22.88 -11.60
C MET A 1 11.94 22.70 -11.95
N SER A 2 11.48 21.47 -12.08
CA SER A 2 10.09 21.16 -12.39
C SER A 2 9.30 21.28 -11.07
N THR A 3 8.50 22.32 -10.95
CA THR A 3 7.50 22.42 -9.89
C THR A 3 6.38 21.46 -10.23
N PHE A 4 6.46 20.24 -9.69
CA PHE A 4 5.29 19.38 -9.61
C PHE A 4 4.31 20.09 -8.68
N ASP A 5 3.12 20.39 -9.18
CA ASP A 5 2.03 20.92 -8.37
C ASP A 5 1.55 19.76 -7.49
N ASP A 6 1.86 19.78 -6.19
CA ASP A 6 1.54 18.71 -5.23
C ASP A 6 0.03 18.41 -5.14
N ASN A 7 -0.80 19.28 -5.72
CA ASN A 7 -2.26 19.17 -5.67
C ASN A 7 -2.87 18.15 -6.67
N ASP A 8 -2.10 17.61 -7.60
CA ASP A 8 -2.63 16.69 -8.64
C ASP A 8 -2.31 15.20 -8.39
N ILE A 9 -1.50 14.87 -7.39
CA ILE A 9 -1.12 13.48 -7.10
C ILE A 9 -2.20 12.83 -6.23
N LYS A 10 -3.07 12.04 -6.85
CA LYS A 10 -4.01 11.18 -6.11
C LYS A 10 -3.35 9.90 -5.67
N LEU A 11 -3.27 9.71 -4.37
CA LEU A 11 -2.82 8.44 -3.79
C LEU A 11 -3.78 7.31 -4.17
N LYS A 12 -3.19 6.15 -4.44
CA LYS A 12 -3.88 4.88 -4.67
C LYS A 12 -3.18 3.80 -3.86
N PRO A 13 -3.89 2.71 -3.52
CA PRO A 13 -3.21 1.52 -3.00
C PRO A 13 -2.09 1.11 -3.96
N PHE A 14 -0.86 1.01 -3.46
CA PHE A 14 0.31 0.75 -4.31
C PHE A 14 0.62 -0.75 -4.49
N TYR A 15 -0.12 -1.62 -3.81
CA TYR A 15 -0.03 -3.08 -3.93
C TYR A 15 -1.42 -3.71 -3.83
N MET A 16 -1.53 -4.94 -4.35
CA MET A 16 -2.76 -5.69 -4.30
C MET A 16 -2.87 -6.44 -2.96
N TRP A 17 -4.01 -6.27 -2.28
CA TRP A 17 -4.31 -6.91 -1.01
C TRP A 17 -5.63 -7.67 -1.08
N ALA A 18 -5.63 -8.93 -0.63
CA ALA A 18 -6.85 -9.73 -0.57
C ALA A 18 -7.85 -9.08 0.40
N GLY A 19 -9.09 -8.91 -0.03
CA GLY A 19 -10.12 -8.23 0.77
C GLY A 19 -9.97 -6.71 0.87
N GLY A 20 -9.24 -6.08 -0.07
CA GLY A 20 -9.04 -4.63 -0.09
C GLY A 20 -10.35 -3.84 0.01
N LYS A 21 -10.33 -2.75 0.81
CA LYS A 21 -11.50 -1.94 1.15
C LYS A 21 -12.00 -1.01 0.02
N THR A 22 -11.38 -1.02 -1.17
CA THR A 22 -11.73 -0.11 -2.28
C THR A 22 -13.22 -0.15 -2.62
N ARG A 23 -13.84 -1.34 -2.62
CA ARG A 23 -15.28 -1.50 -2.90
C ARG A 23 -16.18 -0.95 -1.80
N LEU A 24 -15.64 -0.78 -0.59
CA LEU A 24 -16.36 -0.28 0.58
C LEU A 24 -16.31 1.25 0.70
N LEU A 25 -15.43 1.93 -0.04
CA LEU A 25 -15.28 3.39 0.03
C LEU A 25 -16.58 4.13 -0.26
N LYS A 26 -17.41 3.62 -1.16
CA LYS A 26 -18.73 4.19 -1.46
C LYS A 26 -19.68 4.23 -0.25
N TYR A 27 -19.48 3.33 0.72
CA TYR A 27 -20.27 3.30 1.96
C TYR A 27 -19.61 4.10 3.07
N TYR A 28 -18.29 4.11 3.15
CA TYR A 28 -17.55 4.83 4.19
C TYR A 28 -17.54 6.34 3.98
N ARG A 29 -17.37 6.80 2.75
CA ARG A 29 -17.29 8.24 2.44
C ARG A 29 -18.48 9.07 2.97
N PRO A 30 -19.76 8.69 2.79
CA PRO A 30 -20.86 9.47 3.34
C PRO A 30 -20.84 9.56 4.85
N ILE A 31 -20.44 8.47 5.53
CA ILE A 31 -20.34 8.40 6.99
C ILE A 31 -19.22 9.33 7.47
N ILE A 32 -18.02 9.18 6.90
CA ILE A 32 -16.85 10.00 7.21
C ILE A 32 -17.15 11.48 6.98
N ASN A 33 -17.70 11.84 5.81
CA ASN A 33 -18.05 13.21 5.51
C ASN A 33 -19.05 13.80 6.52
N THR A 34 -19.99 12.99 7.01
CA THR A 34 -20.95 13.42 8.04
C THR A 34 -20.25 13.68 9.36
N ILE A 35 -19.32 12.81 9.76
CA ILE A 35 -18.52 12.95 10.98
C ILE A 35 -17.64 14.20 10.89
N MET A 36 -16.91 14.38 9.81
CA MET A 36 -15.99 15.49 9.60
C MET A 36 -16.71 16.85 9.60
N ARG A 37 -17.93 16.91 9.03
CA ARG A 37 -18.75 18.12 9.08
C ARG A 37 -19.29 18.47 10.47
N LYS A 38 -19.57 17.47 11.30
CA LYS A 38 -20.07 17.65 12.65
C LYS A 38 -18.98 18.00 13.65
N HIS A 39 -17.75 17.56 13.39
CA HIS A 39 -16.62 17.62 14.30
C HIS A 39 -15.41 18.24 13.60
N ASN A 40 -15.47 19.55 13.39
CA ASN A 40 -14.42 20.34 12.71
C ASN A 40 -13.08 20.44 13.47
N HIS A 41 -13.01 19.83 14.66
CA HIS A 41 -11.80 19.76 15.49
C HIS A 41 -11.06 18.42 15.40
N ILE A 42 -11.50 17.49 14.52
CA ILE A 42 -10.78 16.24 14.28
C ILE A 42 -9.45 16.55 13.60
N MET A 43 -8.36 16.12 14.24
CA MET A 43 -7.00 16.36 13.78
C MET A 43 -6.24 15.06 13.45
N GLU A 44 -6.82 13.90 13.73
CA GLU A 44 -6.13 12.63 13.60
C GLU A 44 -7.01 11.58 12.94
N TYR A 45 -6.40 10.83 12.00
CA TYR A 45 -6.95 9.63 11.39
C TYR A 45 -6.13 8.42 11.82
N VAL A 46 -6.79 7.44 12.40
CA VAL A 46 -6.14 6.19 12.84
C VAL A 46 -6.78 5.00 12.12
N GLU A 47 -5.96 4.22 11.42
CA GLU A 47 -6.39 2.97 10.75
C GLU A 47 -5.64 1.77 11.32
N PRO A 48 -6.21 1.04 12.30
CA PRO A 48 -5.54 -0.09 12.95
C PRO A 48 -5.51 -1.36 12.08
N PHE A 49 -6.28 -1.43 11.01
CA PHE A 49 -6.36 -2.54 10.05
C PHE A 49 -6.11 -2.02 8.64
N PHE A 50 -4.86 -1.61 8.38
CA PHE A 50 -4.47 -0.91 7.17
C PHE A 50 -4.72 -1.72 5.90
N GLY A 51 -4.32 -3.01 5.88
CA GLY A 51 -4.43 -3.87 4.70
C GLY A 51 -3.78 -3.22 3.48
N GLY A 52 -4.50 -3.13 2.36
CA GLY A 52 -4.00 -2.49 1.14
C GLY A 52 -4.01 -0.96 1.12
N GLY A 53 -4.33 -0.29 2.23
CA GLY A 53 -4.28 1.18 2.34
C GLY A 53 -5.33 1.93 1.51
N ALA A 54 -6.42 1.27 1.11
CA ALA A 54 -7.43 1.91 0.26
C ALA A 54 -8.16 3.04 0.98
N LEU A 55 -8.48 2.86 2.26
CA LEU A 55 -9.16 3.87 3.05
C LEU A 55 -8.20 5.02 3.40
N TYR A 56 -6.96 4.69 3.78
CA TYR A 56 -5.90 5.67 3.99
C TYR A 56 -5.70 6.57 2.76
N ALA A 57 -5.56 5.99 1.57
CA ALA A 57 -5.39 6.73 0.33
C ALA A 57 -6.59 7.64 0.05
N ASP A 58 -7.79 7.18 0.34
CA ASP A 58 -9.01 7.98 0.18
C ASP A 58 -9.07 9.15 1.16
N MET A 59 -8.74 8.92 2.43
CA MET A 59 -8.67 9.95 3.47
C MET A 59 -7.60 10.99 3.15
N TRP A 60 -6.42 10.56 2.72
CA TRP A 60 -5.37 11.47 2.27
C TRP A 60 -5.81 12.34 1.10
N ASN A 61 -6.45 11.77 0.08
CA ASN A 61 -6.93 12.51 -1.08
C ASN A 61 -8.03 13.53 -0.74
N LEU A 62 -8.77 13.32 0.35
CA LEU A 62 -9.84 14.22 0.78
C LEU A 62 -9.36 15.29 1.76
N TYR A 63 -8.40 14.99 2.62
CA TYR A 63 -8.03 15.82 3.76
C TYR A 63 -6.54 16.16 3.82
N ASN A 64 -5.70 15.49 3.02
CA ASN A 64 -4.26 15.74 2.89
C ASN A 64 -3.58 16.10 4.23
N ASN A 65 -3.03 17.31 4.32
CA ASN A 65 -2.30 17.79 5.48
C ASN A 65 -3.21 18.31 6.62
N ASP A 66 -4.51 18.27 6.48
CA ASP A 66 -5.46 18.70 7.51
C ASP A 66 -5.52 17.70 8.69
N LEU A 67 -5.00 16.48 8.49
CA LEU A 67 -5.00 15.43 9.50
C LEU A 67 -3.60 14.87 9.75
N LEU A 68 -3.37 14.44 10.98
CA LEU A 68 -2.29 13.50 11.32
C LEU A 68 -2.75 12.08 10.99
N TYR A 69 -1.83 11.27 10.46
CA TYR A 69 -2.16 9.91 10.03
C TYR A 69 -1.35 8.89 10.81
N ALA A 70 -2.05 7.97 11.47
CA ALA A 70 -1.47 6.80 12.10
C ALA A 70 -2.07 5.52 11.51
N VAL A 71 -1.24 4.60 11.08
CA VAL A 71 -1.68 3.33 10.49
C VAL A 71 -1.00 2.16 11.18
N ASN A 72 -1.72 1.05 11.30
CA ASN A 72 -1.21 -0.20 11.82
C ASN A 72 -1.85 -1.39 11.12
N ASP A 73 -1.16 -2.53 11.15
CA ASP A 73 -1.70 -3.82 10.73
C ASP A 73 -1.07 -4.93 11.56
N VAL A 74 -1.76 -6.05 11.72
CA VAL A 74 -1.22 -7.24 12.38
C VAL A 74 -0.10 -7.89 11.56
N ASN A 75 -0.08 -7.66 10.25
CA ASN A 75 0.96 -8.13 9.36
C ASN A 75 2.23 -7.28 9.54
N THR A 76 3.22 -7.83 10.23
CA THR A 76 4.48 -7.15 10.52
C THR A 76 5.28 -6.83 9.28
N GLU A 77 5.29 -7.71 8.26
CA GLU A 77 5.98 -7.46 6.98
C GLU A 77 5.40 -6.26 6.25
N LEU A 78 4.08 -6.12 6.30
CA LEU A 78 3.40 -4.95 5.75
C LEU A 78 3.84 -3.67 6.47
N MET A 79 3.94 -3.70 7.79
CA MET A 79 4.40 -2.56 8.58
C MET A 79 5.87 -2.24 8.32
N GLU A 80 6.72 -3.25 8.15
CA GLU A 80 8.12 -3.08 7.74
C GLU A 80 8.23 -2.46 6.34
N LEU A 81 7.42 -2.92 5.38
CA LEU A 81 7.34 -2.31 4.05
C LEU A 81 6.98 -0.82 4.13
N LEU A 82 5.97 -0.47 4.92
CA LEU A 82 5.57 0.93 5.10
C LEU A 82 6.68 1.75 5.78
N ALA A 83 7.41 1.16 6.72
CA ALA A 83 8.56 1.81 7.34
C ALA A 83 9.69 2.07 6.32
N VAL A 84 9.98 1.14 5.42
CA VAL A 84 10.94 1.32 4.33
C VAL A 84 10.49 2.43 3.38
N VAL A 85 9.22 2.43 2.98
CA VAL A 85 8.65 3.48 2.09
C VAL A 85 8.76 4.87 2.71
N LYS A 86 8.66 4.97 4.05
CA LYS A 86 8.80 6.23 4.79
C LYS A 86 10.26 6.63 5.07
N SER A 87 11.22 5.75 4.85
CA SER A 87 12.63 5.96 5.18
C SER A 87 13.44 6.51 3.99
N ASP A 88 14.70 6.85 4.26
CA ASP A 88 15.71 7.20 3.24
C ASP A 88 16.06 6.03 2.30
N LYS A 89 15.70 4.77 2.68
CA LYS A 89 15.91 3.57 1.87
C LYS A 89 14.86 3.38 0.75
N VAL A 90 13.88 4.26 0.64
CA VAL A 90 12.80 4.14 -0.36
C VAL A 90 13.35 4.06 -1.79
N ASN A 91 14.41 4.81 -2.12
CA ASN A 91 15.01 4.80 -3.45
C ASN A 91 15.69 3.47 -3.78
N ASP A 92 16.38 2.85 -2.82
CA ASP A 92 16.98 1.52 -2.98
C ASP A 92 15.90 0.46 -3.16
N PHE A 93 14.84 0.53 -2.36
CA PHE A 93 13.68 -0.34 -2.49
C PHE A 93 13.02 -0.20 -3.87
N MET A 94 12.77 1.03 -4.34
CA MET A 94 12.18 1.28 -5.66
C MET A 94 13.07 0.78 -6.80
N SER A 95 14.39 0.92 -6.66
CA SER A 95 15.35 0.41 -7.63
C SER A 95 15.33 -1.11 -7.72
N ALA A 96 15.25 -1.81 -6.58
CA ALA A 96 15.11 -3.25 -6.54
C ALA A 96 13.77 -3.72 -7.14
N CYS A 97 12.66 -3.06 -6.81
CA CYS A 97 11.36 -3.35 -7.41
C CYS A 97 11.38 -3.19 -8.94
N LYS A 98 12.02 -2.12 -9.43
CA LYS A 98 12.18 -1.87 -10.86
C LYS A 98 12.98 -2.98 -11.54
N GLN A 99 14.09 -3.40 -10.95
CA GLN A 99 14.92 -4.50 -11.48
C GLN A 99 14.07 -5.77 -11.67
N TYR A 100 13.34 -6.21 -10.64
CA TYR A 100 12.48 -7.40 -10.75
C TYR A 100 11.34 -7.23 -11.75
N ALA A 101 10.77 -6.03 -11.86
CA ALA A 101 9.75 -5.73 -12.85
C ALA A 101 10.33 -5.82 -14.28
N ASP A 102 11.51 -5.26 -14.53
CA ASP A 102 12.19 -5.29 -15.81
C ASP A 102 12.55 -6.75 -16.21
N GLU A 103 13.07 -7.56 -15.28
CA GLU A 103 13.33 -8.98 -15.48
C GLU A 103 12.07 -9.74 -15.92
N MET A 104 10.96 -9.53 -15.21
CA MET A 104 9.69 -10.19 -15.55
C MET A 104 9.13 -9.72 -16.90
N LEU A 105 9.21 -8.41 -17.18
CA LEU A 105 8.66 -7.82 -18.40
C LEU A 105 9.47 -8.15 -19.65
N ALA A 106 10.77 -8.45 -19.50
CA ALA A 106 11.62 -8.92 -20.59
C ALA A 106 11.24 -10.33 -21.11
N LEU A 107 10.44 -11.08 -20.35
CA LEU A 107 10.00 -12.41 -20.73
C LEU A 107 8.84 -12.35 -21.75
N ASP A 108 8.94 -13.14 -22.80
CA ASP A 108 7.87 -13.30 -23.78
C ASP A 108 6.73 -14.16 -23.24
N GLY A 109 5.52 -13.68 -23.46
CA GLY A 109 4.30 -14.43 -23.19
C GLY A 109 3.90 -14.46 -21.70
N LYS A 110 2.60 -14.66 -21.50
CA LYS A 110 1.98 -14.65 -20.16
C LYS A 110 2.43 -15.84 -19.31
N GLU A 111 2.64 -17.01 -19.90
CA GLU A 111 3.01 -18.21 -19.14
C GLU A 111 4.44 -18.13 -18.61
N ASN A 112 5.39 -17.57 -19.38
CA ASN A 112 6.76 -17.37 -18.92
C ASN A 112 6.82 -16.39 -17.74
N ARG A 113 6.06 -15.28 -17.80
CA ARG A 113 5.92 -14.32 -16.69
C ARG A 113 5.28 -14.94 -15.45
N LYS A 114 4.29 -15.80 -15.66
CA LYS A 114 3.64 -16.54 -14.57
C LYS A 114 4.60 -17.51 -13.90
N THR A 115 5.37 -18.28 -14.68
CA THR A 115 6.39 -19.19 -14.16
C THR A 115 7.44 -18.42 -13.35
N TRP A 116 7.97 -17.32 -13.91
CA TRP A 116 8.93 -16.46 -13.22
C TRP A 116 8.39 -15.96 -11.88
N TYR A 117 7.13 -15.50 -11.85
CA TYR A 117 6.49 -15.03 -10.63
C TYR A 117 6.39 -16.11 -9.56
N TYR A 118 5.99 -17.34 -9.93
CA TYR A 118 5.89 -18.43 -8.96
C TYR A 118 7.26 -18.89 -8.46
N ASP A 119 8.27 -18.90 -9.32
CA ASP A 119 9.65 -19.23 -8.92
C ASP A 119 10.24 -18.15 -8.01
N PHE A 120 9.97 -16.87 -8.31
CA PHE A 120 10.35 -15.75 -7.45
C PHE A 120 9.69 -15.86 -6.07
N ARG A 121 8.38 -16.09 -6.05
CA ARG A 121 7.62 -16.27 -4.81
C ARG A 121 8.11 -17.47 -3.99
N LYS A 122 8.42 -18.59 -4.64
CA LYS A 122 8.96 -19.77 -3.97
C LYS A 122 10.32 -19.50 -3.34
N ARG A 123 11.22 -18.81 -4.05
CA ARG A 123 12.52 -18.39 -3.50
C ARG A 123 12.37 -17.50 -2.27
N TYR A 124 11.45 -16.54 -2.34
CA TYR A 124 11.14 -15.67 -1.21
C TYR A 124 10.70 -16.47 0.02
N TRP A 125 9.74 -17.38 -0.13
CA TRP A 125 9.24 -18.20 0.97
C TRP A 125 10.33 -19.14 1.53
N MET A 126 11.18 -19.70 0.69
CA MET A 126 12.29 -20.57 1.15
C MET A 126 13.35 -19.82 1.95
N GLN A 127 13.53 -18.53 1.71
CA GLN A 127 14.45 -17.69 2.47
C GLN A 127 13.85 -17.24 3.81
N HIS A 128 12.55 -17.26 3.95
CA HIS A 128 11.80 -16.83 5.12
C HIS A 128 11.09 -17.98 5.82
N ASP A 129 11.76 -19.11 5.96
CA ASP A 129 11.24 -20.38 6.54
C ASP A 129 10.72 -20.27 8.00
N SER A 130 10.85 -19.11 8.63
CA SER A 130 10.23 -18.78 9.93
C SER A 130 8.84 -18.17 9.82
N MET A 131 8.36 -17.91 8.61
CA MET A 131 7.10 -17.25 8.36
C MET A 131 5.98 -18.26 8.20
N VAL A 132 5.13 -18.26 9.20
CA VAL A 132 3.79 -18.84 9.29
C VAL A 132 3.33 -19.52 8.01
N SER A 133 3.29 -20.84 8.02
CA SER A 133 2.66 -21.65 6.96
C SER A 133 1.20 -21.22 6.79
N TRP A 134 0.86 -20.69 5.64
CA TRP A 134 -0.52 -20.42 5.23
C TRP A 134 -1.31 -21.71 4.89
N GLU A 135 -0.75 -22.86 5.24
CA GLU A 135 -1.39 -24.17 5.14
C GLU A 135 -1.97 -24.56 6.52
N ARG A 136 -3.07 -23.86 6.88
CA ARG A 136 -4.04 -24.39 7.85
C ARG A 136 -5.44 -23.98 7.44
#